data_82f76445e5f8d71e2f55994516d0254a
#
_entry.id   82f76445e5f8d71e2f55994516d0254a
#
_cell.length_a   1.000
_cell.length_b   1.000
_cell.length_c   1.000
_cell.angle_alpha   90.00
_cell.angle_beta   90.00
_cell.angle_gamma   90.00
#
_symmetry.space_group_name_H-M   'P 1'
#
loop_
_entity.id
_entity.type
_entity.pdbx_description
1 polymer ?
#
loop_
_entity_poly.entity_id
_entity_poly.type
_entity_poly.pdbx_seq_one_letter_code
_entity_poly.pdbx_strand_id
1 'polypeptide(L)'
;VLEPAWRPAGRSLAGRWPAGWRGPHRQPGPAGSTRPVGAGTEARRGLAAWPLEVFAVDDTSVQLTWRASPPAGLRLEIGDIVTEPLASSKASLLLSLYGRVWAPNSEVYGELATRGPRSGTAPATGARRSAGAHSCLTFLAGPRVLDRRWPAGPGTAVVEGLSPGTTYDIVASAEGVPRFLAGRVTTLLPPPGALLCKLAALSDVHVGEKHFGVLGRLWDSLGLGPGYEPYPVRALRGAFLEAAEWGAQLYVVKGDLTRLATAAELRDAGALLASAPRPVEAVLGNHDNVLGVDMRSLLASYGVNVGWWPWARDVPGARLIFANTAGGDLRHNVGRLPPALGRRIAELAGEVATPALVFLHHPPELRPFPTVYPPGLPHSESMALLEALSAANPSTLISCGHRHRNRRYGYGPLVIAETSSTKDYPGAWAGYKIYEGGVLQTVRRTGRPDVLAWTEATRRAMNGQWGRWSPGRLGDRCFSITWGST
;
A
#
# COMPACT_ATOMS: atom_id res chain seq x y z
N VAL A 1 -44.24 -18.76 -15.11
CA VAL A 1 -44.96 -19.95 -14.60
C VAL A 1 -43.91 -20.82 -13.92
N LEU A 2 -44.20 -21.13 -12.63
CA LEU A 2 -43.57 -22.07 -11.71
C LEU A 2 -42.26 -21.63 -11.03
N GLU A 3 -42.41 -21.05 -9.82
CA GLU A 3 -41.42 -21.07 -8.75
C GLU A 3 -41.31 -22.48 -8.17
N PRO A 4 -40.16 -22.90 -7.65
CA PRO A 4 -40.10 -23.86 -6.55
C PRO A 4 -39.66 -23.22 -5.25
N ALA A 5 -40.54 -23.34 -4.27
CA ALA A 5 -40.31 -23.01 -2.87
C ALA A 5 -39.18 -23.86 -2.25
N TRP A 6 -38.21 -23.23 -1.63
CA TRP A 6 -37.21 -23.88 -0.77
C TRP A 6 -37.55 -23.63 0.71
N ARG A 7 -37.90 -24.71 1.44
CA ARG A 7 -38.05 -24.69 2.90
C ARG A 7 -36.76 -25.17 3.55
N PRO A 8 -36.23 -24.50 4.59
CA PRO A 8 -35.08 -25.01 5.32
C PRO A 8 -35.52 -26.03 6.36
N ALA A 9 -34.90 -27.21 6.35
CA ALA A 9 -35.03 -28.22 7.40
C ALA A 9 -34.21 -27.79 8.63
N GLY A 10 -34.88 -27.55 9.73
CA GLY A 10 -34.27 -27.31 11.02
C GLY A 10 -33.67 -28.57 11.62
N ARG A 11 -32.42 -28.50 12.10
CA ARG A 11 -31.91 -29.33 13.19
C ARG A 11 -31.14 -28.48 14.17
N SER A 12 -31.71 -28.31 15.36
CA SER A 12 -31.04 -27.72 16.51
C SER A 12 -30.04 -28.75 17.08
N LEU A 13 -28.79 -28.34 17.24
CA LEU A 13 -27.84 -29.01 18.12
C LEU A 13 -27.47 -28.02 19.23
N ALA A 14 -28.25 -28.13 20.32
CA ALA A 14 -27.88 -27.50 21.59
C ALA A 14 -26.87 -28.43 22.29
N GLY A 15 -25.61 -28.10 22.22
CA GLY A 15 -24.54 -28.67 23.04
C GLY A 15 -24.47 -27.95 24.39
N ARG A 16 -24.78 -28.66 25.47
CA ARG A 16 -24.65 -28.22 26.86
C ARG A 16 -23.18 -28.13 27.25
N TRP A 17 -22.76 -26.98 27.77
CA TRP A 17 -21.49 -26.82 28.49
C TRP A 17 -21.69 -27.14 29.97
N PRO A 18 -20.76 -27.85 30.64
CA PRO A 18 -20.87 -28.15 32.06
C PRO A 18 -20.55 -26.88 32.89
N ALA A 19 -21.41 -26.66 33.88
CA ALA A 19 -21.22 -25.63 34.90
C ALA A 19 -20.15 -26.09 35.90
N GLY A 20 -19.25 -25.15 36.29
CA GLY A 20 -18.43 -25.32 37.46
C GLY A 20 -16.94 -25.12 37.24
N TRP A 21 -16.52 -23.87 37.15
CA TRP A 21 -15.15 -23.50 37.51
C TRP A 21 -15.16 -22.23 38.36
N ARG A 22 -14.91 -22.39 39.67
CA ARG A 22 -14.69 -21.30 40.62
C ARG A 22 -13.19 -21.14 40.76
N GLY A 23 -12.62 -19.99 40.27
CA GLY A 23 -11.24 -19.62 40.53
C GLY A 23 -11.07 -19.11 41.98
N PRO A 24 -9.87 -19.21 42.57
CA PRO A 24 -9.65 -18.88 43.98
C PRO A 24 -9.66 -17.39 44.24
N HIS A 25 -10.42 -16.98 45.26
CA HIS A 25 -10.38 -15.64 45.85
C HIS A 25 -9.00 -15.34 46.45
N ARG A 26 -8.33 -14.31 45.97
CA ARG A 26 -7.21 -13.69 46.67
C ARG A 26 -7.73 -12.59 47.61
N GLN A 27 -7.44 -12.73 48.89
CA GLN A 27 -7.64 -11.71 49.88
C GLN A 27 -6.66 -10.53 49.68
N PRO A 28 -7.04 -9.27 49.98
CA PRO A 28 -6.14 -8.14 49.93
C PRO A 28 -5.14 -8.17 51.11
N GLY A 29 -3.85 -8.11 50.76
CA GLY A 29 -2.78 -7.91 51.74
C GLY A 29 -2.63 -6.42 52.08
N PRO A 30 -1.95 -6.08 53.19
CA PRO A 30 -1.94 -4.74 53.80
C PRO A 30 -1.17 -3.71 52.95
N ALA A 31 -1.63 -2.47 53.06
CA ALA A 31 -1.11 -1.27 52.39
C ALA A 31 0.38 -1.04 52.73
N GLY A 32 1.23 -1.20 51.72
CA GLY A 32 2.64 -0.82 51.79
C GLY A 32 2.84 0.56 51.16
N SER A 33 3.61 1.39 51.87
CA SER A 33 3.94 2.78 51.61
C SER A 33 4.23 3.14 50.16
N THR A 34 3.50 4.08 49.58
CA THR A 34 3.75 4.69 48.28
C THR A 34 4.98 5.61 48.35
N ARG A 35 6.11 5.18 47.83
CA ARG A 35 7.14 6.11 47.37
C ARG A 35 6.68 6.70 46.03
N PRO A 36 6.83 8.03 45.81
CA PRO A 36 6.50 8.61 44.53
C PRO A 36 7.45 8.03 43.44
N VAL A 37 6.88 7.24 42.56
CA VAL A 37 7.56 6.79 41.33
C VAL A 37 7.65 8.02 40.43
N GLY A 38 8.87 8.52 40.20
CA GLY A 38 9.12 9.75 39.49
C GLY A 38 8.47 9.75 38.11
N ALA A 39 7.83 10.87 37.74
CA ALA A 39 7.13 11.11 36.47
C ALA A 39 7.94 10.71 35.21
N GLY A 40 9.27 10.66 35.29
CA GLY A 40 10.15 10.24 34.23
C GLY A 40 10.10 8.75 33.86
N THR A 41 9.63 7.88 34.77
CA THR A 41 9.50 6.44 34.48
C THR A 41 8.20 6.08 33.77
N GLU A 42 7.14 6.80 34.03
CA GLU A 42 5.85 6.60 33.32
C GLU A 42 5.90 7.16 31.89
N ALA A 43 6.51 8.33 31.68
CA ALA A 43 6.73 8.91 30.37
C ALA A 43 7.63 8.00 29.51
N ARG A 44 8.67 7.37 30.08
CA ARG A 44 9.52 6.39 29.38
C ARG A 44 8.77 5.11 29.01
N ARG A 45 7.87 4.62 29.87
CA ARG A 45 7.01 3.47 29.56
C ARG A 45 5.99 3.81 28.45
N GLY A 46 5.46 5.01 28.42
CA GLY A 46 4.52 5.49 27.40
C GLY A 46 5.14 5.53 25.99
N LEU A 47 6.41 5.97 25.87
CA LEU A 47 7.09 6.01 24.57
C LEU A 47 7.56 4.62 24.11
N ALA A 48 7.96 3.76 25.04
CA ALA A 48 8.29 2.37 24.70
C ALA A 48 7.09 1.58 24.16
N ALA A 49 5.87 2.02 24.51
CA ALA A 49 4.60 1.43 24.05
C ALA A 49 4.03 2.13 22.80
N TRP A 50 4.59 3.26 22.35
CA TRP A 50 4.10 4.01 21.20
C TRP A 50 4.72 3.46 19.90
N PRO A 51 3.94 2.75 19.07
CA PRO A 51 4.47 2.05 17.91
C PRO A 51 4.65 3.03 16.74
N LEU A 52 5.86 3.54 16.55
CA LEU A 52 6.28 4.24 15.35
C LEU A 52 6.73 3.20 14.30
N GLU A 53 6.22 3.31 13.08
CA GLU A 53 6.51 2.39 11.99
C GLU A 53 6.86 3.16 10.72
N VAL A 54 7.88 2.70 9.97
CA VAL A 54 8.13 3.14 8.61
C VAL A 54 7.11 2.46 7.70
N PHE A 55 6.14 3.23 7.21
CA PHE A 55 5.10 2.69 6.33
C PHE A 55 5.54 2.72 4.86
N ALA A 56 6.12 3.82 4.42
CA ALA A 56 6.59 3.95 3.05
C ALA A 56 7.96 4.61 2.98
N VAL A 57 8.71 4.27 1.95
CA VAL A 57 9.98 4.88 1.62
C VAL A 57 10.07 5.01 0.10
N ASP A 58 10.50 6.17 -0.38
CA ASP A 58 10.93 6.34 -1.77
C ASP A 58 12.39 6.80 -1.84
N ASP A 59 12.82 7.34 -2.95
CA ASP A 59 14.18 7.83 -3.15
C ASP A 59 14.48 9.12 -2.37
N THR A 60 13.47 9.91 -2.04
CA THR A 60 13.64 11.26 -1.44
C THR A 60 12.74 11.50 -0.24
N SER A 61 11.94 10.53 0.17
CA SER A 61 11.01 10.69 1.29
C SER A 61 10.75 9.40 2.06
N VAL A 62 10.30 9.58 3.31
CA VAL A 62 9.87 8.51 4.21
C VAL A 62 8.53 8.88 4.81
N GLN A 63 7.59 7.95 4.83
CA GLN A 63 6.34 8.08 5.56
C GLN A 63 6.38 7.24 6.83
N LEU A 64 6.24 7.93 7.96
CA LEU A 64 6.08 7.34 9.28
C LEU A 64 4.61 7.22 9.62
N THR A 65 4.24 6.18 10.38
CA THR A 65 2.86 6.00 10.85
C THR A 65 2.85 5.52 12.31
N TRP A 66 1.76 5.81 13.01
CA TRP A 66 1.50 5.35 14.36
C TRP A 66 0.02 5.08 14.57
N ARG A 67 -0.31 4.27 15.58
CA ARG A 67 -1.65 3.72 15.81
C ARG A 67 -2.37 4.32 17.02
N ALA A 68 -1.65 5.00 17.88
CA ALA A 68 -2.16 5.59 19.11
C ALA A 68 -1.76 7.05 19.19
N SER A 69 -2.43 7.82 20.03
CA SER A 69 -2.05 9.22 20.27
C SER A 69 -0.57 9.33 20.60
N PRO A 70 0.15 10.23 19.92
CA PRO A 70 1.54 10.48 20.24
C PRO A 70 1.67 11.11 21.63
N PRO A 71 2.81 10.90 22.32
CA PRO A 71 3.05 11.56 23.59
C PRO A 71 3.15 13.08 23.43
N ALA A 72 2.88 13.80 24.52
CA ALA A 72 2.99 15.26 24.55
C ALA A 72 4.43 15.70 24.18
N GLY A 73 4.55 16.76 23.40
CA GLY A 73 5.84 17.29 22.98
C GLY A 73 6.66 16.33 22.08
N LEU A 74 5.99 15.39 21.36
CA LEU A 74 6.69 14.51 20.44
C LEU A 74 7.40 15.33 19.37
N ARG A 75 8.71 15.09 19.23
CA ARG A 75 9.58 15.59 18.17
C ARG A 75 10.25 14.43 17.48
N LEU A 76 10.19 14.40 16.17
CA LEU A 76 10.84 13.42 15.32
C LEU A 76 11.95 14.08 14.51
N GLU A 77 13.10 13.45 14.46
CA GLU A 77 14.25 13.88 13.67
C GLU A 77 14.68 12.73 12.76
N ILE A 78 14.91 13.03 11.49
CA ILE A 78 15.50 12.09 10.53
C ILE A 78 16.77 12.75 10.01
N GLY A 79 17.91 12.13 10.28
CA GLY A 79 19.23 12.67 9.94
C GLY A 79 20.26 11.58 9.71
N ASP A 80 21.49 11.99 9.50
CA ASP A 80 22.62 11.09 9.35
C ASP A 80 22.75 10.19 10.58
N ILE A 81 23.44 9.05 10.39
CA ILE A 81 23.66 8.08 11.49
C ILE A 81 24.27 8.80 12.68
N VAL A 82 23.55 8.77 13.81
CA VAL A 82 24.00 9.42 15.04
C VAL A 82 25.16 8.61 15.62
N THR A 83 26.36 9.19 15.57
CA THR A 83 27.57 8.59 16.16
C THR A 83 27.77 8.91 17.64
N GLU A 84 27.05 9.93 18.16
CA GLU A 84 27.09 10.25 19.59
C GLU A 84 26.34 9.20 20.41
N PRO A 85 26.86 8.83 21.60
CA PRO A 85 26.19 7.87 22.47
C PRO A 85 24.84 8.44 22.94
N LEU A 86 23.77 8.00 22.29
CA LEU A 86 22.43 8.17 22.84
C LEU A 86 22.40 7.45 24.18
N ALA A 87 21.93 8.13 25.23
CA ALA A 87 21.98 7.65 26.60
C ALA A 87 21.61 6.15 26.69
N SER A 88 22.59 5.33 27.03
CA SER A 88 22.44 3.88 27.17
C SER A 88 21.60 3.57 28.40
N SER A 89 20.29 3.54 28.27
CA SER A 89 19.42 2.96 29.29
C SER A 89 19.11 1.51 28.88
N LYS A 90 18.96 0.61 29.86
CA LYS A 90 18.46 -0.76 29.61
C LYS A 90 17.15 -0.79 28.82
N ALA A 91 16.39 0.31 28.80
CA ALA A 91 15.23 0.57 27.97
C ALA A 91 15.59 0.68 26.48
N SER A 92 16.74 1.25 26.10
CA SER A 92 17.22 1.31 24.73
C SER A 92 17.53 -0.07 24.17
N LEU A 93 18.07 -0.98 25.01
CA LEU A 93 18.35 -2.36 24.60
C LEU A 93 17.06 -3.16 24.37
N LEU A 94 16.04 -2.97 25.21
CA LEU A 94 14.73 -3.59 25.04
C LEU A 94 14.00 -3.03 23.80
N LEU A 95 14.09 -1.72 23.53
CA LEU A 95 13.53 -1.09 22.34
C LEU A 95 14.26 -1.54 21.07
N SER A 96 15.57 -1.72 21.11
CA SER A 96 16.36 -2.29 20.01
C SER A 96 15.98 -3.74 19.74
N LEU A 97 15.69 -4.53 20.77
CA LEU A 97 15.20 -5.91 20.64
C LEU A 97 13.75 -5.95 20.12
N TYR A 98 12.87 -5.07 20.59
CA TYR A 98 11.49 -4.96 20.07
C TYR A 98 11.45 -4.35 18.68
N GLY A 99 12.28 -3.35 18.36
CA GLY A 99 12.44 -2.79 17.03
C GLY A 99 12.92 -3.84 16.02
N ARG A 100 13.86 -4.72 16.41
CA ARG A 100 14.33 -5.84 15.59
C ARG A 100 13.26 -6.91 15.35
N VAL A 101 12.36 -7.14 16.30
CA VAL A 101 11.24 -8.10 16.15
C VAL A 101 10.13 -7.57 15.24
N TRP A 102 9.94 -6.24 15.15
CA TRP A 102 8.90 -5.63 14.35
C TRP A 102 9.36 -4.96 13.04
N ALA A 103 10.68 -4.83 12.83
CA ALA A 103 11.29 -4.45 11.56
C ALA A 103 12.26 -5.54 11.06
N PRO A 104 11.79 -6.77 10.81
CA PRO A 104 12.68 -7.90 10.49
C PRO A 104 13.38 -7.80 9.15
N ASN A 105 13.25 -6.71 8.38
CA ASN A 105 13.69 -6.66 6.99
C ASN A 105 14.50 -5.42 6.59
N SER A 106 14.92 -4.56 7.51
CA SER A 106 15.79 -3.44 7.13
C SER A 106 17.23 -3.90 6.79
N GLU A 107 17.68 -5.03 7.34
CA GLU A 107 19.02 -5.56 7.07
C GLU A 107 19.11 -6.46 5.82
N VAL A 108 17.99 -7.04 5.37
CA VAL A 108 17.97 -7.99 4.23
C VAL A 108 17.99 -7.29 2.87
N TYR A 109 17.60 -6.01 2.80
CA TYR A 109 17.49 -5.29 1.52
C TYR A 109 18.81 -4.74 0.98
N GLY A 110 19.85 -4.62 1.81
CA GLY A 110 21.19 -4.27 1.35
C GLY A 110 21.86 -5.38 0.52
N GLU A 111 21.55 -6.64 0.79
CA GLU A 111 22.20 -7.76 0.11
C GLU A 111 21.52 -8.21 -1.19
N LEU A 112 20.22 -7.99 -1.34
CA LEU A 112 19.50 -8.41 -2.54
C LEU A 112 19.65 -7.45 -3.73
N ALA A 113 20.04 -6.19 -3.47
CA ALA A 113 20.33 -5.21 -4.53
C ALA A 113 21.73 -5.38 -5.15
N THR A 114 22.61 -6.21 -4.56
CA THR A 114 24.02 -6.35 -4.99
C THR A 114 24.35 -7.68 -5.67
N ARG A 115 23.38 -8.62 -5.80
CA ARG A 115 23.61 -9.86 -6.54
C ARG A 115 23.10 -9.77 -7.97
N GLY A 116 23.81 -8.99 -8.79
CA GLY A 116 23.84 -9.17 -10.25
C GLY A 116 24.73 -10.38 -10.61
N PRO A 117 24.59 -11.00 -11.79
CA PRO A 117 25.35 -12.17 -12.16
C PRO A 117 26.84 -11.86 -12.21
N ARG A 118 27.64 -12.68 -11.56
CA ARG A 118 29.09 -12.63 -11.66
C ARG A 118 29.51 -13.02 -13.06
N SER A 119 29.92 -12.05 -13.86
CA SER A 119 30.66 -12.31 -15.10
C SER A 119 32.16 -12.20 -14.84
N GLY A 120 32.89 -13.12 -15.47
CA GLY A 120 34.30 -13.38 -15.23
C GLY A 120 35.23 -12.27 -15.67
N THR A 121 36.42 -12.45 -15.16
CA THR A 121 37.67 -11.70 -15.33
C THR A 121 38.04 -11.39 -16.78
N ALA A 122 38.48 -10.15 -17.02
CA ALA A 122 39.45 -9.80 -18.07
C ALA A 122 40.31 -8.58 -17.66
N PRO A 123 41.54 -8.44 -18.18
CA PRO A 123 42.62 -7.75 -17.50
C PRO A 123 42.74 -6.25 -17.82
N ALA A 124 43.45 -5.59 -16.91
CA ALA A 124 43.78 -4.17 -16.98
C ALA A 124 44.68 -3.78 -18.18
N THR A 125 44.33 -2.71 -18.86
CA THR A 125 45.30 -1.85 -19.54
C THR A 125 44.91 -0.37 -19.33
N GLY A 126 45.91 0.40 -18.94
CA GLY A 126 45.74 1.76 -18.50
C GLY A 126 45.50 2.78 -19.61
N ALA A 127 44.77 3.82 -19.26
CA ALA A 127 44.90 5.17 -19.89
C ALA A 127 44.46 6.23 -18.87
N ARG A 128 45.38 7.01 -18.39
CA ARG A 128 45.14 8.26 -17.69
C ARG A 128 44.45 9.24 -18.61
N ARG A 129 43.30 9.73 -18.27
CA ARG A 129 42.78 11.03 -18.71
C ARG A 129 42.24 11.79 -17.50
N SER A 130 42.81 12.93 -17.27
CA SER A 130 42.39 13.97 -16.36
C SER A 130 40.98 14.42 -16.69
N ALA A 131 40.02 14.17 -15.79
CA ALA A 131 38.70 14.80 -15.83
C ALA A 131 38.61 15.77 -14.66
N GLY A 132 38.26 17.02 -14.97
CA GLY A 132 38.13 18.09 -14.02
C GLY A 132 37.19 17.76 -12.86
N ALA A 133 37.65 18.07 -11.68
CA ALA A 133 36.88 18.03 -10.47
C ALA A 133 35.74 19.06 -10.53
N HIS A 134 34.55 18.66 -10.93
CA HIS A 134 33.35 19.35 -10.50
C HIS A 134 33.12 18.96 -9.04
N SER A 135 33.60 19.80 -8.12
CA SER A 135 33.18 19.73 -6.72
C SER A 135 31.69 20.04 -6.66
N CYS A 136 30.91 19.00 -6.68
CA CYS A 136 29.52 19.05 -6.21
C CYS A 136 29.61 19.36 -4.72
N LEU A 137 29.41 20.61 -4.32
CA LEU A 137 29.19 21.02 -2.94
C LEU A 137 27.87 20.30 -2.50
N THR A 138 28.00 19.11 -1.94
CA THR A 138 26.93 18.46 -1.21
C THR A 138 26.70 19.34 0.01
N PHE A 139 25.70 20.20 -0.04
CA PHE A 139 25.17 20.81 1.17
C PHE A 139 24.70 19.65 2.04
N LEU A 140 25.41 19.37 3.09
CA LEU A 140 24.96 18.49 4.17
C LEU A 140 23.71 19.15 4.75
N ALA A 141 22.55 18.74 4.27
CA ALA A 141 21.31 19.17 4.83
C ALA A 141 21.26 18.57 6.23
N GLY A 142 21.25 19.39 7.27
CA GLY A 142 21.10 18.96 8.65
C GLY A 142 19.85 18.08 8.84
N PRO A 143 19.67 17.47 10.02
CA PRO A 143 18.57 16.57 10.27
C PRO A 143 17.23 17.23 9.96
N ARG A 144 16.35 16.49 9.26
CA ARG A 144 14.97 16.95 9.03
C ARG A 144 14.19 16.79 10.32
N VAL A 145 13.69 17.88 10.84
CA VAL A 145 12.99 17.92 12.13
C VAL A 145 11.51 18.13 11.90
N LEU A 146 10.70 17.24 12.47
CA LEU A 146 9.26 17.38 12.58
C LEU A 146 8.92 17.74 14.03
N ASP A 147 8.75 19.03 14.29
CA ASP A 147 8.37 19.60 15.59
C ASP A 147 7.06 20.36 15.40
N ARG A 148 5.96 19.66 15.60
CA ARG A 148 4.61 20.22 15.45
C ARG A 148 3.65 19.58 16.45
N ARG A 149 2.51 20.22 16.66
CA ARG A 149 1.41 19.61 17.41
C ARG A 149 0.83 18.46 16.62
N TRP A 150 0.83 17.27 17.18
CA TRP A 150 0.29 16.08 16.59
C TRP A 150 -1.17 15.88 17.02
N PRO A 151 -2.10 15.55 16.11
CA PRO A 151 -3.46 15.22 16.49
C PRO A 151 -3.49 13.93 17.34
N ALA A 152 -4.49 13.85 18.23
CA ALA A 152 -4.73 12.63 18.98
C ALA A 152 -5.17 11.48 18.06
N GLY A 153 -4.83 10.24 18.45
CA GLY A 153 -5.17 9.04 17.69
C GLY A 153 -4.11 8.60 16.70
N PRO A 154 -4.49 7.75 15.73
CA PRO A 154 -3.59 7.28 14.68
C PRO A 154 -3.17 8.43 13.77
N GLY A 155 -1.95 8.36 13.25
CA GLY A 155 -1.41 9.43 12.42
C GLY A 155 -0.35 8.96 11.45
N THR A 156 0.02 9.89 10.56
CA THR A 156 1.16 9.76 9.64
C THR A 156 1.97 11.05 9.60
N ALA A 157 3.24 10.92 9.23
CA ALA A 157 4.10 12.04 8.91
C ALA A 157 4.96 11.68 7.70
N VAL A 158 5.10 12.60 6.77
CA VAL A 158 6.01 12.48 5.64
C VAL A 158 7.20 13.39 5.86
N VAL A 159 8.40 12.85 5.70
CA VAL A 159 9.67 13.59 5.71
C VAL A 159 10.21 13.55 4.29
N GLU A 160 10.41 14.72 3.70
CA GLU A 160 10.87 14.90 2.33
C GLU A 160 12.25 15.53 2.26
N GLY A 161 12.85 15.55 1.07
CA GLY A 161 14.13 16.15 0.80
C GLY A 161 15.30 15.33 1.32
N LEU A 162 15.12 14.02 1.44
CA LEU A 162 16.18 13.06 1.75
C LEU A 162 16.99 12.73 0.50
N SER A 163 18.23 12.29 0.69
CA SER A 163 19.10 11.83 -0.41
C SER A 163 18.76 10.38 -0.79
N PRO A 164 18.82 10.03 -2.08
CA PRO A 164 18.60 8.66 -2.54
C PRO A 164 19.67 7.68 -2.02
N GLY A 165 19.29 6.43 -1.80
CA GLY A 165 20.19 5.35 -1.41
C GLY A 165 20.90 5.57 -0.07
N THR A 166 20.38 6.47 0.77
CA THR A 166 21.03 6.93 2.00
C THR A 166 20.31 6.37 3.23
N THR A 167 21.10 5.91 4.19
CA THR A 167 20.58 5.40 5.46
C THR A 167 20.48 6.52 6.50
N TYR A 168 19.33 6.63 7.13
CA TYR A 168 19.02 7.64 8.13
C TYR A 168 18.60 7.02 9.45
N ASP A 169 19.01 7.62 10.54
CA ASP A 169 18.46 7.34 11.87
C ASP A 169 17.18 8.16 12.08
N ILE A 170 16.18 7.49 12.66
CA ILE A 170 14.93 8.11 13.10
C ILE A 170 15.05 8.29 14.60
N VAL A 171 15.18 9.52 15.05
CA VAL A 171 15.32 9.86 16.46
C VAL A 171 14.02 10.50 16.95
N ALA A 172 13.55 10.08 18.09
CA ALA A 172 12.37 10.65 18.74
C ALA A 172 12.72 11.21 20.12
N SER A 173 12.03 12.28 20.48
CA SER A 173 12.02 12.82 21.84
C SER A 173 10.61 13.31 22.18
N ALA A 174 10.29 13.42 23.46
CA ALA A 174 9.02 13.95 23.92
C ALA A 174 9.20 14.62 25.28
N GLU A 175 8.15 15.28 25.79
CA GLU A 175 8.19 15.92 27.10
C GLU A 175 8.56 14.91 28.18
N GLY A 176 9.60 15.22 28.98
CA GLY A 176 10.13 14.34 30.01
C GLY A 176 10.85 13.07 29.50
N VAL A 177 11.05 12.93 28.18
CA VAL A 177 11.76 11.79 27.57
C VAL A 177 12.93 12.28 26.74
N PRO A 178 14.17 11.88 27.10
CA PRO A 178 15.34 12.24 26.33
C PRO A 178 15.31 11.62 24.92
N ARG A 179 16.08 12.18 24.01
CA ARG A 179 16.27 11.67 22.64
C ARG A 179 16.66 10.19 22.66
N PHE A 180 16.03 9.41 21.80
CA PHE A 180 16.34 7.99 21.60
C PHE A 180 16.19 7.59 20.13
N LEU A 181 16.93 6.55 19.73
CA LEU A 181 16.81 5.97 18.40
C LEU A 181 15.49 5.18 18.30
N ALA A 182 14.54 5.69 17.51
CA ALA A 182 13.25 5.06 17.27
C ALA A 182 13.30 4.05 16.11
N GLY A 183 14.25 4.18 15.20
CA GLY A 183 14.42 3.27 14.07
C GLY A 183 15.50 3.72 13.11
N ARG A 184 15.67 2.95 12.04
CA ARG A 184 16.58 3.26 10.94
C ARG A 184 15.88 2.96 9.61
N VAL A 185 16.13 3.76 8.59
CA VAL A 185 15.56 3.61 7.26
C VAL A 185 16.57 3.95 6.19
N THR A 186 16.55 3.20 5.09
CA THR A 186 17.34 3.53 3.90
C THR A 186 16.39 3.93 2.77
N THR A 187 16.59 5.11 2.20
CA THR A 187 15.86 5.56 1.00
C THR A 187 16.20 4.69 -0.21
N LEU A 188 15.26 4.56 -1.13
CA LEU A 188 15.48 3.76 -2.33
C LEU A 188 16.48 4.45 -3.26
N LEU A 189 17.22 3.65 -4.00
CA LEU A 189 17.92 4.14 -5.19
C LEU A 189 16.90 4.26 -6.33
N PRO A 190 16.76 5.44 -6.96
CA PRO A 190 15.92 5.57 -8.13
C PRO A 190 16.53 4.81 -9.32
N PRO A 191 15.73 4.41 -10.31
CA PRO A 191 16.26 3.97 -11.59
C PRO A 191 17.14 5.05 -12.22
N PRO A 192 18.06 4.68 -13.13
CA PRO A 192 18.92 5.63 -13.84
C PRO A 192 18.15 6.66 -14.67
N GLY A 193 18.74 7.82 -14.85
CA GLY A 193 18.20 8.89 -15.70
C GLY A 193 17.23 9.82 -14.99
N ALA A 194 16.58 10.68 -15.76
CA ALA A 194 15.68 11.71 -15.25
C ALA A 194 14.31 11.14 -14.83
N LEU A 195 13.67 11.77 -13.85
CA LEU A 195 12.26 11.54 -13.52
C LEU A 195 11.39 12.15 -14.62
N LEU A 196 10.60 11.35 -15.31
CA LEU A 196 9.79 11.75 -16.46
C LEU A 196 8.34 12.08 -16.08
N CYS A 197 7.71 11.24 -15.24
CA CYS A 197 6.36 11.52 -14.75
C CYS A 197 6.04 10.79 -13.44
N LYS A 198 4.95 11.22 -12.80
CA LYS A 198 4.39 10.59 -11.60
C LYS A 198 2.94 10.19 -11.83
N LEU A 199 2.60 8.97 -11.45
CA LEU A 199 1.24 8.42 -11.50
C LEU A 199 0.81 7.98 -10.11
N ALA A 200 -0.49 7.94 -9.85
CA ALA A 200 -1.02 7.29 -8.66
C ALA A 200 -2.06 6.24 -9.04
N ALA A 201 -1.94 5.04 -8.45
CA ALA A 201 -2.93 3.99 -8.60
C ALA A 201 -3.66 3.71 -7.29
N LEU A 202 -4.97 3.63 -7.39
CA LEU A 202 -5.91 3.41 -6.30
C LEU A 202 -6.70 2.14 -6.61
N SER A 203 -7.30 1.50 -5.61
CA SER A 203 -7.98 0.23 -5.83
C SER A 203 -9.09 0.00 -4.81
N ASP A 204 -10.08 -0.79 -5.20
CA ASP A 204 -11.09 -1.36 -4.29
C ASP A 204 -11.82 -0.27 -3.49
N VAL A 205 -12.50 0.62 -4.21
CA VAL A 205 -13.18 1.81 -3.67
C VAL A 205 -14.48 1.42 -2.97
N HIS A 206 -15.30 0.59 -3.63
CA HIS A 206 -16.59 0.07 -3.14
C HIS A 206 -17.59 1.17 -2.72
N VAL A 207 -17.82 2.17 -3.58
CA VAL A 207 -18.87 3.16 -3.37
C VAL A 207 -20.20 2.45 -3.10
N GLY A 208 -20.92 2.89 -2.07
CA GLY A 208 -22.14 2.24 -1.59
C GLY A 208 -21.94 1.26 -0.44
N GLU A 209 -20.70 0.90 -0.09
CA GLU A 209 -20.44 0.05 1.08
C GLU A 209 -20.71 0.83 2.38
N LYS A 210 -21.54 0.22 3.24
CA LYS A 210 -21.95 0.82 4.53
C LYS A 210 -21.30 0.14 5.74
N HIS A 211 -20.82 -1.08 5.56
CA HIS A 211 -20.29 -1.91 6.64
C HIS A 211 -19.11 -2.70 6.14
N PHE A 212 -18.05 -2.79 6.93
CA PHE A 212 -16.85 -3.55 6.61
C PHE A 212 -16.82 -4.92 7.32
N GLY A 213 -16.17 -5.88 6.68
CA GLY A 213 -15.88 -7.21 7.21
C GLY A 213 -16.85 -8.29 6.74
N VAL A 214 -16.41 -9.56 6.89
CA VAL A 214 -17.11 -10.77 6.35
C VAL A 214 -18.56 -10.87 6.78
N LEU A 215 -18.93 -10.34 7.94
CA LEU A 215 -20.29 -10.32 8.44
C LEU A 215 -20.89 -8.90 8.50
N GLY A 216 -20.24 -7.91 7.88
CA GLY A 216 -20.70 -6.51 7.88
C GLY A 216 -20.87 -5.93 9.29
N ARG A 217 -20.04 -6.35 10.26
CA ARG A 217 -20.22 -5.98 11.67
C ARG A 217 -19.59 -4.66 12.08
N LEU A 218 -18.67 -4.13 11.25
CA LEU A 218 -18.03 -2.87 11.55
C LEU A 218 -18.75 -1.74 10.83
N TRP A 219 -19.36 -0.85 11.60
CA TRP A 219 -20.10 0.32 11.12
C TRP A 219 -19.19 1.54 11.10
N ASP A 220 -19.38 2.40 10.12
CA ASP A 220 -18.77 3.73 10.12
C ASP A 220 -19.51 4.63 11.12
N SER A 221 -19.07 4.61 12.37
CA SER A 221 -19.64 5.44 13.42
C SER A 221 -19.44 6.95 13.19
N LEU A 222 -18.51 7.31 12.30
CA LEU A 222 -18.29 8.70 11.90
C LEU A 222 -19.26 9.14 10.80
N GLY A 223 -19.89 8.19 10.10
CA GLY A 223 -20.82 8.45 9.00
C GLY A 223 -22.28 8.72 9.41
N LEU A 224 -22.56 8.96 10.71
CA LEU A 224 -23.94 9.08 11.24
C LEU A 224 -24.48 10.50 11.26
N GLY A 225 -23.67 11.53 10.96
CA GLY A 225 -24.09 12.94 10.97
C GLY A 225 -24.64 13.41 9.61
N PRO A 226 -25.56 14.40 9.59
CA PRO A 226 -25.99 15.03 8.36
C PRO A 226 -24.79 15.63 7.59
N GLY A 227 -24.69 15.32 6.30
CA GLY A 227 -23.60 15.82 5.44
C GLY A 227 -22.26 15.07 5.60
N TYR A 228 -22.21 14.00 6.37
CA TYR A 228 -21.00 13.18 6.50
C TYR A 228 -20.88 12.21 5.32
N GLU A 229 -19.74 12.27 4.63
CA GLU A 229 -19.49 11.36 3.50
C GLU A 229 -19.23 9.92 3.96
N PRO A 230 -19.77 8.90 3.26
CA PRO A 230 -19.42 7.50 3.53
C PRO A 230 -17.91 7.25 3.45
N TYR A 231 -17.41 6.33 4.27
CA TYR A 231 -15.97 6.08 4.35
C TYR A 231 -15.29 5.70 3.02
N PRO A 232 -15.94 4.99 2.06
CA PRO A 232 -15.31 4.75 0.78
C PRO A 232 -15.05 6.04 0.00
N VAL A 233 -16.00 6.99 0.05
CA VAL A 233 -15.89 8.29 -0.62
C VAL A 233 -14.81 9.14 0.04
N ARG A 234 -14.81 9.23 1.38
CA ARG A 234 -13.79 9.97 2.13
C ARG A 234 -12.37 9.46 1.86
N ALA A 235 -12.22 8.13 1.86
CA ALA A 235 -10.94 7.48 1.66
C ALA A 235 -10.39 7.75 0.25
N LEU A 236 -11.21 7.57 -0.80
CA LEU A 236 -10.78 7.85 -2.16
C LEU A 236 -10.48 9.33 -2.38
N ARG A 237 -11.35 10.23 -1.90
CA ARG A 237 -11.11 11.68 -2.00
C ARG A 237 -9.85 12.10 -1.28
N GLY A 238 -9.60 11.57 -0.07
CA GLY A 238 -8.36 11.80 0.66
C GLY A 238 -7.13 11.33 -0.11
N ALA A 239 -7.18 10.14 -0.69
CA ALA A 239 -6.09 9.60 -1.49
C ALA A 239 -5.84 10.42 -2.77
N PHE A 240 -6.88 10.90 -3.47
CA PHE A 240 -6.73 11.80 -4.62
C PHE A 240 -6.03 13.10 -4.27
N LEU A 241 -6.42 13.74 -3.17
CA LEU A 241 -5.82 15.00 -2.74
C LEU A 241 -4.34 14.82 -2.37
N GLU A 242 -4.01 13.80 -1.59
CA GLU A 242 -2.62 13.53 -1.20
C GLU A 242 -1.76 13.10 -2.40
N ALA A 243 -2.31 12.33 -3.34
CA ALA A 243 -1.61 11.99 -4.57
C ALA A 243 -1.38 13.22 -5.47
N ALA A 244 -2.32 14.19 -5.50
CA ALA A 244 -2.14 15.46 -6.20
C ALA A 244 -1.03 16.31 -5.54
N GLU A 245 -1.02 16.40 -4.21
CA GLU A 245 0.03 17.09 -3.44
C GLU A 245 1.40 16.44 -3.66
N TRP A 246 1.45 15.13 -3.74
CA TRP A 246 2.67 14.39 -4.09
C TRP A 246 3.15 14.67 -5.53
N GLY A 247 2.29 15.21 -6.38
CA GLY A 247 2.59 15.59 -7.77
C GLY A 247 2.18 14.55 -8.81
N ALA A 248 1.23 13.67 -8.52
CA ALA A 248 0.66 12.76 -9.52
C ALA A 248 -0.01 13.56 -10.65
N GLN A 249 0.24 13.16 -11.89
CA GLN A 249 -0.28 13.78 -13.11
C GLN A 249 -1.49 13.04 -13.67
N LEU A 250 -1.64 11.76 -13.32
CA LEU A 250 -2.70 10.86 -13.75
C LEU A 250 -3.05 9.90 -12.61
N TYR A 251 -4.33 9.57 -12.49
CA TYR A 251 -4.82 8.53 -11.59
C TYR A 251 -5.27 7.30 -12.36
N VAL A 252 -5.03 6.14 -11.77
CA VAL A 252 -5.53 4.85 -12.24
C VAL A 252 -6.34 4.21 -11.12
N VAL A 253 -7.62 3.93 -11.35
CA VAL A 253 -8.45 3.21 -10.39
C VAL A 253 -8.66 1.77 -10.86
N LYS A 254 -8.13 0.82 -10.07
CA LYS A 254 -7.99 -0.59 -10.46
C LYS A 254 -9.17 -1.45 -10.05
N GLY A 255 -10.37 -1.02 -10.37
CA GLY A 255 -11.59 -1.79 -10.18
C GLY A 255 -12.20 -1.75 -8.79
N ASP A 256 -13.32 -2.45 -8.66
CA ASP A 256 -14.23 -2.41 -7.54
C ASP A 256 -14.59 -0.96 -7.15
N LEU A 257 -15.08 -0.22 -8.17
CA LEU A 257 -15.52 1.16 -8.01
C LEU A 257 -16.73 1.25 -7.10
N THR A 258 -17.64 0.26 -7.24
CA THR A 258 -18.91 0.16 -6.55
C THR A 258 -18.96 -1.09 -5.67
N ARG A 259 -19.95 -1.19 -4.82
CA ARG A 259 -20.19 -2.40 -4.04
C ARG A 259 -21.05 -3.41 -4.79
N LEU A 260 -22.12 -2.98 -5.43
CA LEU A 260 -23.15 -3.86 -6.04
C LEU A 260 -23.47 -3.46 -7.49
N ALA A 261 -22.73 -2.52 -8.05
CA ALA A 261 -22.94 -1.96 -9.40
C ALA A 261 -24.37 -1.48 -9.67
N THR A 262 -25.08 -1.04 -8.64
CA THR A 262 -26.37 -0.41 -8.86
C THR A 262 -26.21 0.89 -9.66
N ALA A 263 -27.22 1.28 -10.41
CA ALA A 263 -27.17 2.53 -11.18
C ALA A 263 -26.91 3.77 -10.28
N ALA A 264 -27.34 3.74 -9.03
CA ALA A 264 -27.06 4.79 -8.06
C ALA A 264 -25.58 4.79 -7.66
N GLU A 265 -25.03 3.65 -7.25
CA GLU A 265 -23.60 3.52 -6.89
C GLU A 265 -22.68 3.90 -8.04
N LEU A 266 -23.05 3.52 -9.28
CA LEU A 266 -22.27 3.87 -10.47
C LEU A 266 -22.30 5.39 -10.77
N ARG A 267 -23.45 6.05 -10.57
CA ARG A 267 -23.51 7.52 -10.68
C ARG A 267 -22.66 8.20 -9.62
N ASP A 268 -22.75 7.72 -8.38
CA ASP A 268 -21.95 8.26 -7.26
C ASP A 268 -20.44 8.03 -7.48
N ALA A 269 -20.07 6.84 -7.95
CA ALA A 269 -18.68 6.54 -8.32
C ALA A 269 -18.22 7.41 -9.50
N GLY A 270 -19.02 7.54 -10.56
CA GLY A 270 -18.72 8.40 -11.71
C GLY A 270 -18.51 9.85 -11.29
N ALA A 271 -19.42 10.41 -10.50
CA ALA A 271 -19.29 11.77 -9.97
C ALA A 271 -18.05 11.95 -9.09
N LEU A 272 -17.74 10.96 -8.27
CA LEU A 272 -16.53 10.98 -7.41
C LEU A 272 -15.26 10.97 -8.27
N LEU A 273 -15.17 10.09 -9.27
CA LEU A 273 -14.03 10.03 -10.19
C LEU A 273 -13.89 11.32 -11.01
N ALA A 274 -15.00 11.87 -11.50
CA ALA A 274 -15.01 13.15 -12.23
C ALA A 274 -14.55 14.34 -11.36
N SER A 275 -14.73 14.27 -10.04
CA SER A 275 -14.27 15.30 -9.10
C SER A 275 -12.76 15.21 -8.78
N ALA A 276 -12.06 14.24 -9.32
CA ALA A 276 -10.63 14.07 -9.08
C ALA A 276 -9.82 15.25 -9.63
N PRO A 277 -8.78 15.72 -8.92
CA PRO A 277 -7.99 16.89 -9.36
C PRO A 277 -7.08 16.61 -10.56
N ARG A 278 -7.00 15.37 -11.03
CA ARG A 278 -6.23 14.94 -12.22
C ARG A 278 -7.07 13.98 -13.05
N PRO A 279 -6.75 13.78 -14.34
CA PRO A 279 -7.41 12.79 -15.20
C PRO A 279 -7.40 11.40 -14.56
N VAL A 280 -8.45 10.63 -14.79
CA VAL A 280 -8.65 9.29 -14.25
C VAL A 280 -8.83 8.29 -15.39
N GLU A 281 -8.04 7.21 -15.37
CA GLU A 281 -8.30 5.96 -16.08
C GLU A 281 -8.84 4.94 -15.09
N ALA A 282 -9.81 4.13 -15.48
CA ALA A 282 -10.37 3.12 -14.59
C ALA A 282 -10.55 1.78 -15.30
N VAL A 283 -10.28 0.70 -14.58
CA VAL A 283 -10.71 -0.65 -14.97
C VAL A 283 -11.82 -1.11 -14.04
N LEU A 284 -12.59 -2.10 -14.45
CA LEU A 284 -13.67 -2.68 -13.65
C LEU A 284 -13.17 -3.87 -12.83
N GLY A 285 -13.70 -4.02 -11.62
CA GLY A 285 -13.54 -5.19 -10.78
C GLY A 285 -14.79 -6.07 -10.77
N ASN A 286 -14.75 -7.16 -10.01
CA ASN A 286 -15.89 -8.10 -9.93
C ASN A 286 -17.13 -7.46 -9.27
N HIS A 287 -16.97 -6.46 -8.44
CA HIS A 287 -18.08 -5.71 -7.83
C HIS A 287 -18.75 -4.72 -8.79
N ASP A 288 -18.16 -4.44 -9.95
CA ASP A 288 -18.69 -3.47 -10.93
C ASP A 288 -19.49 -4.13 -12.05
N ASN A 289 -19.64 -5.45 -12.06
CA ASN A 289 -20.23 -6.19 -13.15
C ASN A 289 -21.65 -6.66 -12.83
N VAL A 290 -22.65 -5.90 -13.24
CA VAL A 290 -24.07 -6.28 -13.14
C VAL A 290 -24.69 -6.36 -14.51
N LEU A 291 -25.45 -7.43 -14.76
CA LEU A 291 -26.27 -7.58 -15.95
C LEU A 291 -27.32 -6.47 -16.03
N GLY A 292 -27.46 -5.84 -17.19
CA GLY A 292 -28.51 -4.87 -17.47
C GLY A 292 -28.16 -3.40 -17.19
N VAL A 293 -26.97 -3.07 -16.72
CA VAL A 293 -26.49 -1.69 -16.62
C VAL A 293 -25.35 -1.47 -17.61
N ASP A 294 -25.51 -0.52 -18.50
CA ASP A 294 -24.40 -0.07 -19.38
C ASP A 294 -23.44 0.83 -18.60
N MET A 295 -22.56 0.19 -17.87
CA MET A 295 -21.56 0.85 -17.04
C MET A 295 -20.61 1.73 -17.84
N ARG A 296 -20.27 1.31 -19.06
CA ARG A 296 -19.36 2.06 -19.92
C ARG A 296 -19.95 3.40 -20.31
N SER A 297 -21.16 3.40 -20.85
CA SER A 297 -21.85 4.64 -21.23
C SER A 297 -22.09 5.54 -20.03
N LEU A 298 -22.45 4.95 -18.89
CA LEU A 298 -22.66 5.72 -17.66
C LEU A 298 -21.35 6.37 -17.16
N LEU A 299 -20.27 5.65 -17.05
CA LEU A 299 -18.98 6.21 -16.61
C LEU A 299 -18.40 7.18 -17.65
N ALA A 300 -18.59 6.91 -18.94
CA ALA A 300 -18.19 7.82 -20.01
C ALA A 300 -18.92 9.17 -19.93
N SER A 301 -20.17 9.21 -19.48
CA SER A 301 -20.92 10.47 -19.27
C SER A 301 -20.28 11.36 -18.18
N TYR A 302 -19.45 10.79 -17.31
CA TYR A 302 -18.62 11.49 -16.32
C TYR A 302 -17.18 11.74 -16.79
N GLY A 303 -16.87 11.43 -18.05
CA GLY A 303 -15.50 11.59 -18.57
C GLY A 303 -14.53 10.50 -18.13
N VAL A 304 -15.02 9.40 -17.54
CA VAL A 304 -14.20 8.26 -17.12
C VAL A 304 -14.18 7.22 -18.23
N ASN A 305 -12.99 6.98 -18.78
CA ASN A 305 -12.81 5.97 -19.81
C ASN A 305 -12.73 4.56 -19.21
N VAL A 306 -13.59 3.66 -19.72
CA VAL A 306 -13.61 2.24 -19.37
C VAL A 306 -13.84 1.44 -20.67
N GLY A 307 -12.82 0.69 -21.10
CA GLY A 307 -12.91 -0.15 -22.30
C GLY A 307 -13.39 -1.57 -21.99
N TRP A 308 -14.11 -2.19 -22.95
CA TRP A 308 -14.33 -3.66 -22.95
C TRP A 308 -13.11 -4.43 -23.47
N TRP A 309 -12.40 -3.81 -24.39
CA TRP A 309 -11.16 -4.29 -24.99
C TRP A 309 -9.98 -3.67 -24.27
N PRO A 310 -8.83 -4.34 -24.16
CA PRO A 310 -7.60 -3.73 -23.63
C PRO A 310 -7.23 -2.49 -24.44
N TRP A 311 -6.90 -1.41 -23.74
CA TRP A 311 -6.48 -0.15 -24.34
C TRP A 311 -5.20 0.36 -23.71
N ALA A 312 -4.52 1.26 -24.39
CA ALA A 312 -3.28 1.84 -23.91
C ALA A 312 -3.31 3.36 -23.91
N ARG A 313 -2.46 3.93 -23.07
CA ARG A 313 -2.15 5.34 -22.99
C ARG A 313 -0.66 5.52 -22.81
N ASP A 314 -0.02 6.27 -23.69
CA ASP A 314 1.39 6.59 -23.54
C ASP A 314 1.56 7.78 -22.59
N VAL A 315 2.58 7.66 -21.73
CA VAL A 315 3.06 8.72 -20.84
C VAL A 315 4.58 8.85 -21.03
N PRO A 316 5.19 9.95 -20.60
CA PRO A 316 6.63 10.06 -20.66
C PRO A 316 7.32 8.86 -19.99
N GLY A 317 8.10 8.09 -20.76
CA GLY A 317 8.91 6.96 -20.31
C GLY A 317 8.20 5.62 -20.15
N ALA A 318 6.90 5.51 -20.42
CA ALA A 318 6.18 4.24 -20.31
C ALA A 318 4.87 4.20 -21.11
N ARG A 319 4.43 2.99 -21.44
CA ARG A 319 3.06 2.72 -21.91
C ARG A 319 2.23 2.15 -20.78
N LEU A 320 1.08 2.77 -20.50
CA LEU A 320 0.07 2.27 -19.58
C LEU A 320 -0.92 1.42 -20.36
N ILE A 321 -1.18 0.21 -19.89
CA ILE A 321 -2.13 -0.72 -20.51
C ILE A 321 -3.20 -1.07 -19.48
N PHE A 322 -4.44 -1.00 -19.90
CA PHE A 322 -5.60 -1.22 -19.04
C PHE A 322 -6.43 -2.37 -19.59
N ALA A 323 -6.88 -3.27 -18.72
CA ALA A 323 -7.78 -4.32 -19.12
C ALA A 323 -8.74 -4.71 -18.00
N ASN A 324 -10.02 -4.87 -18.38
CA ASN A 324 -11.03 -5.39 -17.48
C ASN A 324 -10.87 -6.89 -17.33
N THR A 325 -10.89 -7.34 -16.10
CA THR A 325 -10.83 -8.76 -15.72
C THR A 325 -12.07 -9.18 -14.93
N ALA A 326 -13.11 -8.34 -14.91
CA ALA A 326 -14.39 -8.68 -14.32
C ALA A 326 -15.09 -9.76 -15.16
N GLY A 327 -15.34 -10.91 -14.58
CA GLY A 327 -16.15 -11.96 -15.19
C GLY A 327 -17.65 -11.65 -15.09
N GLY A 328 -18.48 -12.27 -15.94
CA GLY A 328 -19.89 -11.94 -16.10
C GLY A 328 -20.83 -12.23 -14.92
N ASP A 329 -20.35 -12.54 -13.73
CA ASP A 329 -21.20 -12.88 -12.57
C ASP A 329 -20.61 -12.31 -11.27
N LEU A 330 -21.39 -11.46 -10.57
CA LEU A 330 -21.07 -10.92 -9.24
C LEU A 330 -20.82 -12.00 -8.16
N ARG A 331 -21.31 -13.22 -8.37
CA ARG A 331 -21.15 -14.32 -7.43
C ARG A 331 -19.75 -14.94 -7.48
N HIS A 332 -18.99 -14.62 -8.50
CA HIS A 332 -17.66 -15.20 -8.73
C HIS A 332 -16.58 -14.15 -8.50
N ASN A 333 -15.94 -14.23 -7.33
CA ASN A 333 -14.75 -13.40 -7.04
C ASN A 333 -13.52 -13.80 -7.89
N VAL A 334 -13.73 -14.60 -8.94
CA VAL A 334 -12.67 -15.06 -9.84
C VAL A 334 -12.66 -14.14 -11.06
N GLY A 335 -11.50 -13.59 -11.37
CA GLY A 335 -11.31 -12.82 -12.59
C GLY A 335 -11.38 -13.70 -13.84
N ARG A 336 -11.56 -13.06 -14.99
CA ARG A 336 -11.54 -13.72 -16.30
C ARG A 336 -10.72 -12.88 -17.27
N LEU A 337 -9.85 -13.55 -17.98
CA LEU A 337 -9.05 -12.95 -19.05
C LEU A 337 -9.01 -13.90 -20.27
N PRO A 338 -10.05 -13.90 -21.10
CA PRO A 338 -10.09 -14.72 -22.28
C PRO A 338 -8.81 -14.57 -23.13
N PRO A 339 -8.33 -15.63 -23.80
CA PRO A 339 -7.05 -15.62 -24.53
C PRO A 339 -6.89 -14.46 -25.54
N ALA A 340 -7.98 -14.02 -26.15
CA ALA A 340 -7.95 -12.88 -27.07
C ALA A 340 -7.57 -11.55 -26.36
N LEU A 341 -8.08 -11.33 -25.12
CA LEU A 341 -7.74 -10.14 -24.34
C LEU A 341 -6.28 -10.23 -23.85
N GLY A 342 -5.84 -11.41 -23.39
CA GLY A 342 -4.44 -11.62 -22.99
C GLY A 342 -3.46 -11.36 -24.12
N ARG A 343 -3.75 -11.84 -25.33
CA ARG A 343 -2.96 -11.54 -26.54
C ARG A 343 -2.94 -10.05 -26.84
N ARG A 344 -4.10 -9.36 -26.79
CA ARG A 344 -4.16 -7.92 -27.05
C ARG A 344 -3.33 -7.11 -26.06
N ILE A 345 -3.30 -7.49 -24.77
CA ILE A 345 -2.44 -6.86 -23.77
C ILE A 345 -0.96 -7.01 -24.16
N ALA A 346 -0.54 -8.22 -24.56
CA ALA A 346 0.82 -8.49 -24.98
C ALA A 346 1.20 -7.74 -26.28
N GLU A 347 0.29 -7.68 -27.26
CA GLU A 347 0.46 -6.87 -28.48
C GLU A 347 0.70 -5.41 -28.12
N LEU A 348 -0.17 -4.80 -27.31
CA LEU A 348 -0.02 -3.41 -26.87
C LEU A 348 1.31 -3.17 -26.16
N ALA A 349 1.78 -4.12 -25.35
CA ALA A 349 3.07 -4.02 -24.69
C ALA A 349 4.25 -4.14 -25.66
N GLY A 350 4.13 -4.99 -26.70
CA GLY A 350 5.16 -5.21 -27.71
C GLY A 350 5.22 -4.14 -28.80
N GLU A 351 4.18 -3.30 -28.98
CA GLU A 351 4.16 -2.21 -29.95
C GLU A 351 5.18 -1.11 -29.65
N VAL A 352 5.76 -1.08 -28.45
CA VAL A 352 6.69 -0.04 -27.99
C VAL A 352 7.95 -0.64 -27.38
N ALA A 353 9.07 0.05 -27.55
CA ALA A 353 10.32 -0.29 -26.86
C ALA A 353 10.35 0.20 -25.39
N THR A 354 9.45 1.14 -25.03
CA THR A 354 9.34 1.64 -23.65
C THR A 354 8.74 0.61 -22.72
N PRO A 355 9.03 0.68 -21.42
CA PRO A 355 8.41 -0.18 -20.42
C PRO A 355 6.88 -0.11 -20.43
N ALA A 356 6.22 -1.23 -20.06
CA ALA A 356 4.78 -1.31 -19.95
C ALA A 356 4.35 -1.42 -18.47
N LEU A 357 3.34 -0.63 -18.09
CA LEU A 357 2.63 -0.76 -16.83
C LEU A 357 1.22 -1.27 -17.13
N VAL A 358 0.94 -2.51 -16.76
CA VAL A 358 -0.36 -3.16 -17.00
C VAL A 358 -1.21 -3.07 -15.74
N PHE A 359 -2.39 -2.49 -15.87
CA PHE A 359 -3.34 -2.32 -14.76
C PHE A 359 -4.52 -3.27 -14.92
N LEU A 360 -4.65 -4.18 -13.97
CA LEU A 360 -5.73 -5.17 -13.87
C LEU A 360 -6.37 -5.08 -12.49
N HIS A 361 -7.61 -5.56 -12.35
CA HIS A 361 -8.18 -5.73 -11.03
C HIS A 361 -7.69 -7.02 -10.38
N HIS A 362 -7.90 -8.17 -11.03
CA HIS A 362 -7.55 -9.48 -10.48
C HIS A 362 -6.07 -9.82 -10.72
N PRO A 363 -5.35 -10.24 -9.67
CA PRO A 363 -3.95 -10.64 -9.81
C PRO A 363 -3.81 -11.99 -10.54
N PRO A 364 -2.73 -12.18 -11.34
CA PRO A 364 -2.39 -13.48 -11.92
C PRO A 364 -2.05 -14.53 -10.85
N GLU A 365 -2.54 -15.76 -11.03
CA GLU A 365 -2.23 -16.91 -10.16
C GLU A 365 -1.08 -17.75 -10.76
N LEU A 366 0.03 -17.83 -10.01
CA LEU A 366 1.19 -18.63 -10.43
C LEU A 366 1.06 -20.12 -10.11
N ARG A 367 0.03 -20.53 -9.38
CA ARG A 367 -0.20 -21.92 -8.97
C ARG A 367 -1.53 -22.42 -9.50
N PRO A 368 -1.65 -23.72 -9.83
CA PRO A 368 -2.88 -24.31 -10.34
C PRO A 368 -4.07 -24.15 -9.40
N PHE A 369 -3.81 -24.11 -8.10
CA PHE A 369 -4.83 -23.89 -7.09
C PHE A 369 -4.57 -22.59 -6.36
N PRO A 370 -5.61 -21.74 -6.19
CA PRO A 370 -5.47 -20.51 -5.44
C PRO A 370 -5.13 -20.81 -3.97
N THR A 371 -4.06 -20.24 -3.48
CA THR A 371 -3.61 -20.37 -2.08
C THR A 371 -4.09 -19.24 -1.20
N VAL A 372 -4.80 -18.28 -1.78
CA VAL A 372 -5.28 -17.06 -1.14
C VAL A 372 -6.70 -16.77 -1.60
N TYR A 373 -7.54 -16.34 -0.67
CA TYR A 373 -8.89 -15.88 -0.96
C TYR A 373 -8.94 -14.34 -0.84
N PRO A 374 -9.63 -13.64 -1.76
CA PRO A 374 -10.28 -14.15 -2.97
C PRO A 374 -9.26 -14.59 -4.04
N PRO A 375 -9.65 -15.56 -4.91
CA PRO A 375 -8.79 -16.01 -6.00
C PRO A 375 -8.64 -14.91 -7.05
N GLY A 376 -7.51 -14.90 -7.77
CA GLY A 376 -7.25 -13.97 -8.87
C GLY A 376 -7.77 -14.48 -10.22
N LEU A 377 -6.98 -14.32 -11.28
CA LEU A 377 -7.24 -14.91 -12.58
C LEU A 377 -7.04 -16.43 -12.54
N PRO A 378 -7.78 -17.23 -13.31
CA PRO A 378 -7.50 -18.65 -13.46
C PRO A 378 -6.04 -18.90 -13.84
N HIS A 379 -5.44 -19.96 -13.30
CA HIS A 379 -4.02 -20.27 -13.53
C HIS A 379 -3.65 -20.34 -15.03
N SER A 380 -4.47 -21.01 -15.84
CA SER A 380 -4.22 -21.14 -17.29
C SER A 380 -4.25 -19.77 -18.00
N GLU A 381 -5.20 -18.90 -17.65
CA GLU A 381 -5.29 -17.54 -18.20
C GLU A 381 -4.12 -16.67 -17.71
N SER A 382 -3.70 -16.86 -16.46
CA SER A 382 -2.54 -16.18 -15.86
C SER A 382 -1.24 -16.55 -16.56
N MET A 383 -1.01 -17.85 -16.75
CA MET A 383 0.22 -18.33 -17.41
C MET A 383 0.29 -17.84 -18.85
N ALA A 384 -0.81 -17.95 -19.61
CA ALA A 384 -0.86 -17.47 -20.99
C ALA A 384 -0.57 -15.97 -21.10
N LEU A 385 -1.11 -15.13 -20.18
CA LEU A 385 -0.82 -13.71 -20.12
C LEU A 385 0.66 -13.44 -19.82
N LEU A 386 1.19 -14.09 -18.78
CA LEU A 386 2.55 -13.84 -18.30
C LEU A 386 3.61 -14.29 -19.31
N GLU A 387 3.40 -15.43 -19.97
CA GLU A 387 4.27 -15.92 -21.05
C GLU A 387 4.25 -14.96 -22.24
N ALA A 388 3.06 -14.54 -22.68
CA ALA A 388 2.93 -13.61 -23.78
C ALA A 388 3.55 -12.24 -23.48
N LEU A 389 3.34 -11.68 -22.28
CA LEU A 389 3.96 -10.42 -21.86
C LEU A 389 5.48 -10.53 -21.71
N SER A 390 5.97 -11.63 -21.15
CA SER A 390 7.42 -11.86 -21.00
C SER A 390 8.13 -11.91 -22.35
N ALA A 391 7.47 -12.46 -23.37
CA ALA A 391 7.99 -12.51 -24.72
C ALA A 391 7.88 -11.16 -25.46
N ALA A 392 6.77 -10.42 -25.25
CA ALA A 392 6.49 -9.18 -25.97
C ALA A 392 7.24 -7.98 -25.39
N ASN A 393 7.28 -7.84 -24.06
CA ASN A 393 7.96 -6.74 -23.37
C ASN A 393 8.41 -7.19 -21.96
N PRO A 394 9.65 -7.65 -21.80
CA PRO A 394 10.19 -8.10 -20.52
C PRO A 394 10.26 -6.98 -19.46
N SER A 395 10.23 -5.71 -19.88
CA SER A 395 10.20 -4.54 -18.98
C SER A 395 8.77 -4.21 -18.58
N THR A 396 8.02 -5.20 -18.07
CA THR A 396 6.61 -5.00 -17.68
C THR A 396 6.40 -5.12 -16.16
N LEU A 397 5.67 -4.15 -15.62
CA LEU A 397 5.10 -4.18 -14.27
C LEU A 397 3.59 -4.36 -14.37
N ILE A 398 3.04 -5.38 -13.71
CA ILE A 398 1.60 -5.62 -13.59
C ILE A 398 1.13 -5.13 -12.22
N SER A 399 0.19 -4.20 -12.18
CA SER A 399 -0.39 -3.66 -10.95
C SER A 399 -1.85 -4.09 -10.78
N CYS A 400 -2.15 -4.73 -9.65
CA CYS A 400 -3.46 -5.31 -9.35
C CYS A 400 -4.05 -4.80 -8.03
N GLY A 401 -5.36 -5.04 -7.84
CA GLY A 401 -6.12 -4.82 -6.60
C GLY A 401 -6.72 -6.11 -6.04
N HIS A 402 -8.05 -6.11 -5.77
CA HIS A 402 -8.92 -7.24 -5.46
C HIS A 402 -8.70 -7.89 -4.08
N ARG A 403 -7.46 -8.09 -3.66
CA ARG A 403 -7.13 -8.77 -2.40
C ARG A 403 -6.94 -7.84 -1.22
N HIS A 404 -7.11 -6.54 -1.42
CA HIS A 404 -6.95 -5.50 -0.40
C HIS A 404 -5.64 -5.64 0.38
N ARG A 405 -4.55 -6.06 -0.27
CA ARG A 405 -3.24 -6.23 0.36
C ARG A 405 -2.12 -5.72 -0.52
N ASN A 406 -0.98 -5.47 0.11
CA ASN A 406 0.25 -5.17 -0.61
C ASN A 406 1.10 -6.43 -0.71
N ARG A 407 1.49 -6.79 -1.93
CA ARG A 407 2.39 -7.92 -2.19
C ARG A 407 3.11 -7.74 -3.51
N ARG A 408 4.41 -8.02 -3.52
CA ARG A 408 5.21 -8.08 -4.73
C ARG A 408 5.69 -9.51 -4.98
N TYR A 409 5.64 -9.94 -6.22
CA TYR A 409 6.20 -11.21 -6.68
C TYR A 409 6.57 -11.09 -8.16
N GLY A 410 7.24 -12.08 -8.73
CA GLY A 410 7.71 -12.05 -10.11
C GLY A 410 7.35 -13.29 -10.87
N TYR A 411 7.40 -13.17 -12.21
CA TYR A 411 7.36 -14.26 -13.17
C TYR A 411 8.39 -13.97 -14.30
N GLY A 412 9.50 -14.73 -14.33
CA GLY A 412 10.62 -14.38 -15.22
C GLY A 412 11.08 -12.94 -14.98
N PRO A 413 11.14 -12.10 -16.02
CA PRO A 413 11.52 -10.71 -15.90
C PRO A 413 10.38 -9.80 -15.38
N LEU A 414 9.15 -10.28 -15.39
CA LEU A 414 7.98 -9.47 -15.03
C LEU A 414 7.87 -9.29 -13.52
N VAL A 415 7.44 -8.12 -13.11
CA VAL A 415 7.09 -7.81 -11.72
C VAL A 415 5.57 -7.66 -11.57
N ILE A 416 5.01 -8.27 -10.54
CA ILE A 416 3.59 -8.21 -10.23
C ILE A 416 3.45 -7.59 -8.84
N ALA A 417 2.62 -6.53 -8.73
CA ALA A 417 2.35 -5.81 -7.50
C ALA A 417 0.84 -5.78 -7.21
N GLU A 418 0.42 -6.46 -6.17
CA GLU A 418 -0.91 -6.27 -5.57
C GLU A 418 -0.83 -5.04 -4.65
N THR A 419 -1.82 -4.14 -4.72
CA THR A 419 -1.91 -3.00 -3.80
C THR A 419 -3.19 -3.06 -2.99
N SER A 420 -3.11 -2.58 -1.75
CA SER A 420 -4.23 -2.58 -0.82
C SER A 420 -5.32 -1.60 -1.24
N SER A 421 -6.51 -1.79 -0.67
CA SER A 421 -7.66 -0.92 -0.84
C SER A 421 -7.43 0.48 -0.24
N THR A 422 -8.12 1.48 -0.79
CA THR A 422 -8.17 2.84 -0.22
C THR A 422 -9.06 2.91 1.02
N LYS A 423 -10.13 2.11 1.08
CA LYS A 423 -11.23 2.23 2.07
C LYS A 423 -11.03 1.47 3.37
N ASP A 424 -10.15 0.49 3.42
CA ASP A 424 -9.87 -0.31 4.61
C ASP A 424 -8.37 -0.40 4.88
N TYR A 425 -7.99 -0.94 6.04
CA TYR A 425 -6.58 -0.96 6.46
C TYR A 425 -5.68 -1.63 5.41
N PRO A 426 -4.55 -1.00 5.06
CA PRO A 426 -3.98 0.22 5.63
C PRO A 426 -4.59 1.53 5.13
N GLY A 427 -5.47 1.53 4.13
CA GLY A 427 -6.05 2.71 3.51
C GLY A 427 -4.99 3.45 2.69
N ALA A 428 -4.59 2.86 1.56
CA ALA A 428 -3.40 3.32 0.87
C ALA A 428 -3.61 3.47 -0.65
N TRP A 429 -2.69 4.16 -1.27
CA TRP A 429 -2.57 4.35 -2.71
C TRP A 429 -1.11 4.12 -3.14
N ALA A 430 -0.89 3.65 -4.37
CA ALA A 430 0.44 3.41 -4.91
C ALA A 430 0.87 4.58 -5.80
N GLY A 431 1.99 5.21 -5.47
CA GLY A 431 2.68 6.18 -6.33
C GLY A 431 3.70 5.48 -7.21
N TYR A 432 3.76 5.86 -8.48
CA TYR A 432 4.78 5.44 -9.44
C TYR A 432 5.57 6.65 -9.91
N LYS A 433 6.88 6.64 -9.70
CA LYS A 433 7.82 7.57 -10.32
C LYS A 433 8.43 6.86 -11.53
N ILE A 434 8.17 7.35 -12.73
CA ILE A 434 8.71 6.79 -13.98
C ILE A 434 9.95 7.58 -14.35
N TYR A 435 11.06 6.87 -14.45
CA TYR A 435 12.37 7.37 -14.83
C TYR A 435 12.74 6.85 -16.24
N GLU A 436 13.73 7.46 -16.87
CA GLU A 436 14.25 6.98 -18.18
C GLU A 436 14.65 5.50 -18.11
N GLY A 437 15.28 5.05 -17.03
CA GLY A 437 15.80 3.70 -16.87
C GLY A 437 14.94 2.78 -15.98
N GLY A 438 13.69 3.14 -15.64
CA GLY A 438 12.86 2.26 -14.80
C GLY A 438 11.69 2.91 -14.11
N VAL A 439 11.14 2.20 -13.11
CA VAL A 439 10.05 2.68 -12.29
C VAL A 439 10.32 2.45 -10.80
N LEU A 440 9.92 3.40 -9.98
CA LEU A 440 9.91 3.30 -8.53
C LEU A 440 8.46 3.31 -8.05
N GLN A 441 8.04 2.25 -7.34
CA GLN A 441 6.74 2.18 -6.67
C GLN A 441 6.88 2.52 -5.20
N THR A 442 5.95 3.32 -4.69
CA THR A 442 5.80 3.62 -3.26
C THR A 442 4.34 3.57 -2.88
N VAL A 443 3.92 2.62 -2.05
CA VAL A 443 2.56 2.60 -1.49
C VAL A 443 2.53 3.47 -0.25
N ARG A 444 1.68 4.50 -0.27
CA ARG A 444 1.53 5.49 0.80
C ARG A 444 0.18 5.32 1.50
N ARG A 445 0.17 5.40 2.80
CA ARG A 445 -1.04 5.40 3.61
C ARG A 445 -1.68 6.79 3.56
N THR A 446 -3.00 6.85 3.34
CA THR A 446 -3.74 8.12 3.41
C THR A 446 -3.71 8.67 4.83
N GLY A 447 -3.20 9.90 4.99
CA GLY A 447 -2.88 10.50 6.28
C GLY A 447 -3.99 11.37 6.88
N ARG A 448 -5.14 11.51 6.21
CA ARG A 448 -6.27 12.29 6.73
C ARG A 448 -6.81 11.66 8.03
N PRO A 449 -7.02 12.46 9.09
CA PRO A 449 -7.37 11.92 10.40
C PRO A 449 -8.63 11.06 10.42
N ASP A 450 -9.66 11.43 9.66
CA ASP A 450 -10.93 10.73 9.54
C ASP A 450 -10.79 9.39 8.80
N VAL A 451 -9.94 9.33 7.77
CA VAL A 451 -9.60 8.11 7.04
C VAL A 451 -8.73 7.18 7.91
N LEU A 452 -7.75 7.74 8.62
CA LEU A 452 -6.90 6.97 9.53
C LEU A 452 -7.69 6.36 10.68
N ALA A 453 -8.61 7.11 11.28
CA ALA A 453 -9.46 6.61 12.36
C ALA A 453 -10.29 5.40 11.90
N TRP A 454 -10.90 5.49 10.72
CA TRP A 454 -11.67 4.41 10.12
C TRP A 454 -10.78 3.20 9.76
N THR A 455 -9.70 3.42 9.01
CA THR A 455 -8.84 2.32 8.56
C THR A 455 -8.16 1.61 9.74
N GLU A 456 -7.80 2.30 10.83
CA GLU A 456 -7.33 1.65 12.06
C GLU A 456 -8.42 0.83 12.75
N ALA A 457 -9.70 1.22 12.67
CA ALA A 457 -10.79 0.38 13.15
C ALA A 457 -10.88 -0.92 12.35
N THR A 458 -10.79 -0.85 11.01
CA THR A 458 -10.84 -2.04 10.14
C THR A 458 -9.64 -2.96 10.33
N ARG A 459 -8.49 -2.47 10.79
CA ARG A 459 -7.30 -3.27 11.11
C ARG A 459 -7.57 -4.42 12.07
N ARG A 460 -8.54 -4.24 12.97
CA ARG A 460 -8.94 -5.25 13.95
C ARG A 460 -9.84 -6.35 13.39
N ALA A 461 -10.30 -6.21 12.15
CA ALA A 461 -11.15 -7.22 11.51
C ALA A 461 -10.47 -8.60 11.48
N MET A 462 -11.28 -9.66 11.44
CA MET A 462 -10.84 -11.05 11.46
C MET A 462 -9.88 -11.36 12.63
N ASN A 463 -10.21 -10.88 13.83
CA ASN A 463 -9.38 -11.00 15.04
C ASN A 463 -7.95 -10.42 14.85
N GLY A 464 -7.84 -9.30 14.13
CA GLY A 464 -6.58 -8.63 13.87
C GLY A 464 -5.73 -9.25 12.77
N GLN A 465 -6.18 -10.31 12.11
CA GLN A 465 -5.46 -10.90 10.97
C GLN A 465 -5.40 -9.94 9.79
N TRP A 466 -6.47 -9.14 9.58
CA TRP A 466 -6.49 -8.12 8.54
C TRP A 466 -5.30 -7.17 8.65
N GLY A 467 -5.05 -6.68 9.87
CA GLY A 467 -3.93 -5.79 10.16
C GLY A 467 -2.54 -6.40 10.00
N ARG A 468 -2.41 -7.73 9.95
CA ARG A 468 -1.15 -8.43 9.70
C ARG A 468 -0.95 -8.75 8.22
N TRP A 469 -2.03 -9.04 7.53
CA TRP A 469 -2.01 -9.55 6.16
C TRP A 469 -2.04 -8.42 5.12
N SER A 470 -2.89 -7.42 5.32
CA SER A 470 -3.16 -6.37 4.35
C SER A 470 -1.98 -5.42 4.07
N PRO A 471 -1.18 -4.98 5.07
CA PRO A 471 -0.10 -4.03 4.79
C PRO A 471 1.06 -4.62 3.98
N GLY A 472 1.26 -5.94 3.96
CA GLY A 472 2.44 -6.54 3.36
C GLY A 472 3.75 -6.10 4.04
N ARG A 473 4.89 -6.43 3.47
CA ARG A 473 6.21 -5.98 3.92
C ARG A 473 6.55 -4.63 3.28
N LEU A 474 7.52 -3.92 3.83
CA LEU A 474 7.99 -2.66 3.24
C LEU A 474 8.42 -2.85 1.77
N GLY A 475 9.14 -3.92 1.44
CA GLY A 475 9.55 -4.20 0.07
C GLY A 475 8.44 -4.72 -0.85
N ASP A 476 7.27 -5.08 -0.32
CA ASP A 476 6.08 -5.31 -1.14
C ASP A 476 5.45 -3.98 -1.55
N ARG A 477 5.60 -2.94 -0.72
CA ARG A 477 5.04 -1.61 -0.92
C ARG A 477 5.98 -0.67 -1.68
N CYS A 478 7.28 -0.76 -1.41
CA CYS A 478 8.27 0.23 -1.84
C CYS A 478 9.45 -0.48 -2.50
N PHE A 479 9.63 -0.24 -3.79
CA PHE A 479 10.71 -0.86 -4.56
C PHE A 479 11.03 -0.08 -5.83
N SER A 480 12.23 -0.28 -6.33
CA SER A 480 12.72 0.23 -7.61
C SER A 480 12.94 -0.93 -8.58
N ILE A 481 12.58 -0.74 -9.83
CA ILE A 481 12.83 -1.65 -10.94
C ILE A 481 13.64 -0.88 -11.97
N THR A 482 14.82 -1.39 -12.30
CA THR A 482 15.62 -0.88 -13.42
C THR A 482 15.31 -1.74 -14.64
N TRP A 483 14.95 -1.10 -15.74
CA TRP A 483 14.79 -1.76 -17.02
C TRP A 483 16.17 -2.01 -17.61
N GLY A 484 16.42 -3.22 -18.12
CA GLY A 484 17.67 -3.51 -18.82
C GLY A 484 17.79 -2.58 -20.03
N SER A 485 18.95 -1.96 -20.21
CA SER A 485 19.31 -1.39 -21.51
C SER A 485 19.32 -2.56 -22.51
N THR A 486 18.37 -2.59 -23.40
CA THR A 486 18.37 -3.49 -24.55
C THR A 486 19.55 -3.20 -25.46
#